data_905b6388ad0e5eab78c65690722cf6d1
#
_entry.id   905b6388ad0e5eab78c65690722cf6d1
#
_cell.length_a   1.000
_cell.length_b   1.000
_cell.length_c   1.000
_cell.angle_alpha   90.00
_cell.angle_beta   90.00
_cell.angle_gamma   90.00
#
_symmetry.space_group_name_H-M   'P 1'
#
loop_
_entity.id
_entity.type
_entity.pdbx_description
1 polymer ?
#
loop_
_entity_poly.entity_id
_entity_poly.type
_entity_poly.pdbx_seq_one_letter_code
_entity_poly.pdbx_strand_id
1 'polypeptide(L)'
;MPHRGLVISNLRCRVAGNDILKGIDLSVEPGRVHALMGPNGSGKSTLAFSLTGHPQYEVTGSVELDGEDVLALSPDKRARAGLFLSFQYPAAIPGVKVANFLHAARQAERPGDLSPGKFRALLLEKMEQLGIDPSFMGRYLNDGFSGGEKKRLEMLQLAVLAPKYAILDETDSGLDIDALKDVGTSIAALRAGDEGRNTGFLIITHYPRILQHVAPDVVHVMIDGRIVKSGGHDLAHRIEQEGYDNLREEAGAGAVG
;
A
#
# COMPACT_ATOMS: atom_id res chain seq x y z
N MET A 1 -15.87 15.70 -15.20
CA MET A 1 -15.83 14.21 -15.08
C MET A 1 -15.35 13.94 -13.68
N PRO A 2 -15.91 12.97 -12.92
CA PRO A 2 -15.37 12.63 -11.63
C PRO A 2 -13.90 12.24 -11.80
N HIS A 3 -13.03 12.73 -10.93
CA HIS A 3 -11.62 12.36 -10.92
C HIS A 3 -11.53 10.87 -10.62
N ARG A 4 -11.09 10.07 -11.60
CA ARG A 4 -10.74 8.67 -11.35
C ARG A 4 -9.40 8.65 -10.61
N GLY A 5 -9.40 8.10 -9.42
CA GLY A 5 -8.18 8.03 -8.61
C GLY A 5 -8.48 7.89 -7.13
N LEU A 6 -7.46 7.57 -6.35
CA LEU A 6 -7.44 7.84 -4.92
C LEU A 6 -7.03 9.31 -4.75
N VAL A 7 -7.96 10.15 -4.33
CA VAL A 7 -7.74 11.59 -4.14
C VAL A 7 -7.83 11.92 -2.65
N ILE A 8 -6.77 12.50 -2.12
CA ILE A 8 -6.64 12.92 -0.72
C ILE A 8 -6.53 14.44 -0.71
N SER A 9 -7.40 15.12 0.04
CA SER A 9 -7.43 16.58 0.10
C SER A 9 -7.42 17.05 1.54
N ASN A 10 -6.43 17.89 1.89
CA ASN A 10 -6.21 18.51 3.20
C ASN A 10 -6.39 17.50 4.35
N LEU A 11 -5.88 16.27 4.18
CA LEU A 11 -6.02 15.21 5.18
C LEU A 11 -5.20 15.55 6.42
N ARG A 12 -5.85 15.59 7.55
CA ARG A 12 -5.25 15.79 8.87
C ARG A 12 -5.54 14.60 9.75
N CYS A 13 -4.58 14.26 10.58
CA CYS A 13 -4.75 13.15 11.53
C CYS A 13 -4.13 13.51 12.87
N ARG A 14 -4.91 13.27 13.93
CA ARG A 14 -4.46 13.33 15.31
C ARG A 14 -4.42 11.96 15.93
N VAL A 15 -3.34 11.65 16.63
CA VAL A 15 -3.13 10.38 17.33
C VAL A 15 -2.75 10.68 18.78
N ALA A 16 -3.51 10.16 19.74
CA ALA A 16 -3.29 10.41 21.17
C ALA A 16 -3.09 11.91 21.51
N GLY A 17 -3.88 12.77 20.88
CA GLY A 17 -3.84 14.23 21.09
C GLY A 17 -2.76 14.98 20.31
N ASN A 18 -1.88 14.30 19.57
CA ASN A 18 -0.82 14.93 18.80
C ASN A 18 -1.21 15.02 17.31
N ASP A 19 -1.01 16.19 16.70
CA ASP A 19 -1.24 16.41 15.27
C ASP A 19 -0.08 15.80 14.46
N ILE A 20 -0.33 14.67 13.80
CA ILE A 20 0.66 13.95 13.00
C ILE A 20 0.59 14.32 11.52
N LEU A 21 -0.62 14.27 10.92
CA LEU A 21 -0.80 14.76 9.54
C LEU A 21 -1.34 16.19 9.58
N LYS A 22 -0.72 17.06 8.80
CA LYS A 22 -0.94 18.51 8.89
C LYS A 22 -1.48 19.12 7.57
N GLY A 23 -2.35 18.38 6.89
CA GLY A 23 -2.90 18.75 5.60
C GLY A 23 -2.11 18.11 4.46
N ILE A 24 -2.46 16.86 4.15
CA ILE A 24 -1.89 16.09 3.04
C ILE A 24 -2.80 16.25 1.84
N ASP A 25 -2.20 16.65 0.72
CA ASP A 25 -2.82 16.64 -0.61
C ASP A 25 -2.02 15.65 -1.47
N LEU A 26 -2.68 14.62 -1.97
CA LEU A 26 -2.08 13.54 -2.75
C LEU A 26 -3.12 12.91 -3.67
N SER A 27 -2.75 12.62 -4.91
CA SER A 27 -3.56 11.79 -5.80
C SER A 27 -2.75 10.60 -6.31
N VAL A 28 -3.42 9.45 -6.44
CA VAL A 28 -2.87 8.24 -7.07
C VAL A 28 -3.81 7.84 -8.18
N GLU A 29 -3.34 7.89 -9.41
CA GLU A 29 -4.13 7.52 -10.58
C GLU A 29 -4.16 6.00 -10.77
N PRO A 30 -5.22 5.46 -11.40
CA PRO A 30 -5.28 4.05 -11.75
C PRO A 30 -4.08 3.60 -12.59
N GLY A 31 -3.50 2.46 -12.25
CA GLY A 31 -2.38 1.86 -12.96
C GLY A 31 -1.03 2.54 -12.75
N ARG A 32 -0.96 3.61 -11.95
CA ARG A 32 0.29 4.30 -11.63
C ARG A 32 0.88 3.86 -10.31
N VAL A 33 2.19 4.01 -10.20
CA VAL A 33 2.96 3.78 -8.98
C VAL A 33 3.46 5.10 -8.43
N HIS A 34 2.98 5.43 -7.24
CA HIS A 34 3.45 6.54 -6.45
C HIS A 34 4.32 6.03 -5.30
N ALA A 35 5.46 6.64 -5.08
CA ALA A 35 6.30 6.38 -3.92
C ALA A 35 6.15 7.51 -2.89
N LEU A 36 5.95 7.18 -1.63
CA LEU A 36 5.96 8.13 -0.53
C LEU A 36 7.20 7.87 0.33
N MET A 37 8.14 8.79 0.28
CA MET A 37 9.39 8.74 1.00
C MET A 37 9.41 9.77 2.13
N GLY A 38 10.30 9.57 3.09
CA GLY A 38 10.49 10.52 4.18
C GLY A 38 11.19 9.86 5.37
N PRO A 39 11.77 10.65 6.29
CA PRO A 39 12.43 10.13 7.46
C PRO A 39 11.46 9.40 8.40
N ASN A 40 12.00 8.62 9.34
CA ASN A 40 11.20 7.98 10.37
C ASN A 40 10.47 9.05 11.20
N GLY A 41 9.21 8.78 11.55
CA GLY A 41 8.37 9.73 12.28
C GLY A 41 7.74 10.85 11.42
N SER A 42 7.95 10.87 10.10
CA SER A 42 7.33 11.91 9.23
C SER A 42 5.81 11.80 9.07
N GLY A 43 5.20 10.65 9.46
CA GLY A 43 3.75 10.43 9.37
C GLY A 43 3.30 9.45 8.27
N LYS A 44 4.22 8.77 7.57
CA LYS A 44 3.90 7.86 6.44
C LYS A 44 2.93 6.74 6.81
N SER A 45 3.25 5.96 7.85
CA SER A 45 2.36 4.88 8.33
C SER A 45 1.07 5.45 8.94
N THR A 46 1.12 6.65 9.53
CA THR A 46 -0.08 7.36 9.98
C THR A 46 -1.01 7.66 8.81
N LEU A 47 -0.47 8.05 7.65
CA LEU A 47 -1.26 8.22 6.42
C LEU A 47 -1.92 6.90 6.01
N ALA A 48 -1.14 5.80 5.91
CA ALA A 48 -1.66 4.49 5.55
C ALA A 48 -2.83 4.03 6.46
N PHE A 49 -2.65 4.14 7.76
CA PHE A 49 -3.68 3.79 8.74
C PHE A 49 -4.89 4.75 8.73
N SER A 50 -4.68 6.04 8.47
CA SER A 50 -5.77 7.01 8.31
C SER A 50 -6.65 6.66 7.11
N LEU A 51 -6.04 6.29 5.97
CA LEU A 51 -6.76 5.91 4.75
C LEU A 51 -7.58 4.62 4.95
N THR A 52 -7.08 3.69 5.75
CA THR A 52 -7.78 2.42 6.00
C THR A 52 -8.74 2.45 7.18
N GLY A 53 -8.81 3.56 7.90
CA GLY A 53 -9.81 3.78 8.95
C GLY A 53 -9.45 3.19 10.30
N HIS A 54 -8.18 3.35 10.73
CA HIS A 54 -7.74 2.91 12.06
C HIS A 54 -8.57 3.56 13.18
N PRO A 55 -9.18 2.79 14.11
CA PRO A 55 -10.20 3.30 15.03
C PRO A 55 -9.68 4.30 16.08
N GLN A 56 -8.37 4.34 16.31
CA GLN A 56 -7.76 5.26 17.29
C GLN A 56 -7.31 6.59 16.65
N TYR A 57 -7.55 6.80 15.36
CA TYR A 57 -7.09 7.97 14.63
C TYR A 57 -8.25 8.94 14.40
N GLU A 58 -8.05 10.18 14.82
CA GLU A 58 -8.98 11.29 14.54
C GLU A 58 -8.60 11.91 13.19
N VAL A 59 -9.36 11.57 12.16
CA VAL A 59 -9.05 11.98 10.78
C VAL A 59 -10.07 13.00 10.29
N THR A 60 -9.58 14.07 9.66
CA THR A 60 -10.39 15.11 9.00
C THR A 60 -9.81 15.43 7.62
N GLY A 61 -10.60 16.09 6.77
CA GLY A 61 -10.27 16.34 5.37
C GLY A 61 -11.17 15.51 4.46
N SER A 62 -10.70 15.17 3.25
CA SER A 62 -11.42 14.34 2.28
C SER A 62 -10.54 13.24 1.74
N VAL A 63 -11.12 12.06 1.56
CA VAL A 63 -10.51 10.93 0.83
C VAL A 63 -11.56 10.34 -0.10
N GLU A 64 -11.30 10.41 -1.40
CA GLU A 64 -12.20 9.89 -2.43
C GLU A 64 -11.54 8.73 -3.18
N LEU A 65 -12.31 7.67 -3.40
CA LEU A 65 -11.98 6.57 -4.32
C LEU A 65 -12.89 6.67 -5.55
N ASP A 66 -12.32 7.03 -6.70
CA ASP A 66 -13.06 7.21 -7.95
C ASP A 66 -14.28 8.16 -7.81
N GLY A 67 -14.18 9.17 -6.92
CA GLY A 67 -15.24 10.13 -6.65
C GLY A 67 -16.23 9.74 -5.54
N GLU A 68 -16.00 8.62 -4.85
CA GLU A 68 -16.77 8.19 -3.68
C GLU A 68 -16.01 8.54 -2.40
N ASP A 69 -16.63 9.29 -1.48
CA ASP A 69 -16.04 9.58 -0.17
C ASP A 69 -15.96 8.31 0.67
N VAL A 70 -14.75 7.99 1.11
CA VAL A 70 -14.47 6.79 1.90
C VAL A 70 -14.16 7.09 3.37
N LEU A 71 -14.01 8.34 3.77
CA LEU A 71 -13.71 8.68 5.18
C LEU A 71 -14.83 8.25 6.14
N ALA A 72 -16.08 8.37 5.71
CA ALA A 72 -17.25 7.97 6.51
C ALA A 72 -17.44 6.45 6.56
N LEU A 73 -16.71 5.68 5.76
CA LEU A 73 -16.83 4.22 5.68
C LEU A 73 -16.03 3.53 6.79
N SER A 74 -16.58 2.42 7.30
CA SER A 74 -15.83 1.49 8.16
C SER A 74 -14.68 0.81 7.40
N PRO A 75 -13.64 0.30 8.09
CA PRO A 75 -12.47 -0.32 7.42
C PRO A 75 -12.84 -1.43 6.43
N ASP A 76 -13.79 -2.29 6.77
CA ASP A 76 -14.27 -3.37 5.90
C ASP A 76 -14.98 -2.85 4.64
N LYS A 77 -15.69 -1.72 4.73
CA LYS A 77 -16.32 -1.08 3.58
C LYS A 77 -15.32 -0.38 2.69
N ARG A 78 -14.26 0.23 3.27
CA ARG A 78 -13.15 0.80 2.49
C ARG A 78 -12.42 -0.29 1.70
N ALA A 79 -12.17 -1.45 2.32
CA ALA A 79 -11.60 -2.60 1.62
C ALA A 79 -12.49 -3.05 0.46
N ARG A 80 -13.82 -3.19 0.68
CA ARG A 80 -14.77 -3.55 -0.39
C ARG A 80 -14.89 -2.50 -1.49
N ALA A 81 -14.65 -1.23 -1.18
CA ALA A 81 -14.57 -0.16 -2.18
C ALA A 81 -13.33 -0.29 -3.08
N GLY A 82 -12.37 -1.13 -2.68
CA GLY A 82 -11.17 -1.47 -3.45
C GLY A 82 -9.87 -0.90 -2.88
N LEU A 83 -9.83 -0.55 -1.59
CA LEU A 83 -8.62 -0.09 -0.92
C LEU A 83 -7.94 -1.27 -0.19
N PHE A 84 -6.69 -1.54 -0.52
CA PHE A 84 -5.86 -2.58 0.11
C PHE A 84 -4.71 -1.95 0.91
N LEU A 85 -4.41 -2.51 2.09
CA LEU A 85 -3.21 -2.16 2.87
C LEU A 85 -2.38 -3.42 3.12
N SER A 86 -1.12 -3.38 2.68
CA SER A 86 -0.08 -4.31 3.14
C SER A 86 0.50 -3.78 4.45
N PHE A 87 0.36 -4.53 5.52
CA PHE A 87 0.82 -4.11 6.85
C PHE A 87 2.31 -4.36 7.02
N GLN A 88 2.98 -3.46 7.74
CA GLN A 88 4.39 -3.67 8.13
C GLN A 88 4.56 -4.97 8.95
N TYR A 89 3.60 -5.27 9.84
CA TYR A 89 3.60 -6.46 10.69
C TYR A 89 2.23 -7.17 10.59
N PRO A 90 2.01 -8.05 9.60
CA PRO A 90 0.75 -8.75 9.46
C PRO A 90 0.53 -9.73 10.63
N ALA A 91 -0.66 -9.64 11.25
CA ALA A 91 -1.04 -10.49 12.37
C ALA A 91 -1.20 -11.95 11.95
N ALA A 92 -0.80 -12.88 12.83
CA ALA A 92 -1.13 -14.29 12.68
C ALA A 92 -2.58 -14.54 13.09
N ILE A 93 -3.28 -15.37 12.32
CA ILE A 93 -4.67 -15.78 12.63
C ILE A 93 -4.71 -17.31 12.71
N PRO A 94 -4.45 -17.89 13.89
CA PRO A 94 -4.49 -19.33 14.08
C PRO A 94 -5.86 -19.91 13.75
N GLY A 95 -5.89 -21.07 13.11
CA GLY A 95 -7.14 -21.75 12.74
C GLY A 95 -7.76 -21.29 11.42
N VAL A 96 -7.36 -20.15 10.86
CA VAL A 96 -7.85 -19.66 9.56
C VAL A 96 -6.84 -20.02 8.47
N LYS A 97 -7.21 -20.91 7.56
CA LYS A 97 -6.35 -21.30 6.43
C LYS A 97 -6.25 -20.18 5.40
N VAL A 98 -5.06 -20.02 4.78
CA VAL A 98 -4.78 -19.05 3.73
C VAL A 98 -5.84 -19.10 2.62
N ALA A 99 -6.14 -20.29 2.07
CA ALA A 99 -7.12 -20.44 1.00
C ALA A 99 -8.54 -20.00 1.43
N ASN A 100 -8.95 -20.31 2.66
CA ASN A 100 -10.27 -19.94 3.18
C ASN A 100 -10.37 -18.43 3.38
N PHE A 101 -9.32 -17.80 3.93
CA PHE A 101 -9.25 -16.37 4.10
C PHE A 101 -9.36 -15.62 2.77
N LEU A 102 -8.53 -16.00 1.78
CA LEU A 102 -8.52 -15.36 0.47
C LEU A 102 -9.85 -15.54 -0.28
N HIS A 103 -10.46 -16.71 -0.17
CA HIS A 103 -11.78 -16.95 -0.76
C HIS A 103 -12.84 -16.07 -0.12
N ALA A 104 -12.88 -16.00 1.21
CA ALA A 104 -13.84 -15.18 1.94
C ALA A 104 -13.64 -13.68 1.64
N ALA A 105 -12.39 -13.20 1.60
CA ALA A 105 -12.06 -11.81 1.27
C ALA A 105 -12.52 -11.45 -0.15
N ARG A 106 -12.19 -12.28 -1.16
CA ARG A 106 -12.61 -12.05 -2.54
C ARG A 106 -14.14 -12.08 -2.70
N GLN A 107 -14.83 -13.01 -2.02
CA GLN A 107 -16.30 -13.07 -2.02
C GLN A 107 -16.93 -11.84 -1.39
N ALA A 108 -16.29 -11.24 -0.37
CA ALA A 108 -16.76 -10.02 0.26
C ALA A 108 -16.64 -8.78 -0.67
N GLU A 109 -15.59 -8.74 -1.50
CA GLU A 109 -15.37 -7.66 -2.48
C GLU A 109 -16.19 -7.86 -3.75
N ARG A 110 -16.28 -9.11 -4.23
CA ARG A 110 -16.92 -9.49 -5.51
C ARG A 110 -17.85 -10.68 -5.33
N PRO A 111 -19.04 -10.45 -4.75
CA PRO A 111 -19.97 -11.53 -4.47
C PRO A 111 -20.33 -12.33 -5.71
N GLY A 112 -20.07 -13.64 -5.69
CA GLY A 112 -20.48 -14.56 -6.76
C GLY A 112 -19.64 -14.51 -8.04
N ASP A 113 -18.50 -13.79 -8.07
CA ASP A 113 -17.64 -13.70 -9.25
C ASP A 113 -17.03 -15.05 -9.65
N LEU A 114 -16.66 -15.88 -8.67
CA LEU A 114 -16.03 -17.18 -8.88
C LEU A 114 -16.70 -18.30 -8.07
N SER A 115 -16.94 -19.42 -8.71
CA SER A 115 -17.25 -20.67 -7.98
C SER A 115 -16.02 -21.16 -7.22
N PRO A 116 -16.17 -21.99 -6.16
CA PRO A 116 -15.03 -22.51 -5.37
C PRO A 116 -13.96 -23.19 -6.23
N GLY A 117 -14.34 -23.91 -7.27
CA GLY A 117 -13.40 -24.56 -8.20
C GLY A 117 -12.62 -23.56 -9.04
N LYS A 118 -13.28 -22.53 -9.57
CA LYS A 118 -12.63 -21.45 -10.32
C LYS A 118 -11.72 -20.61 -9.43
N PHE A 119 -12.14 -20.33 -8.18
CA PHE A 119 -11.29 -19.66 -7.21
C PHE A 119 -10.02 -20.46 -6.91
N ARG A 120 -10.15 -21.78 -6.71
CA ARG A 120 -8.98 -22.64 -6.49
C ARG A 120 -8.02 -22.60 -7.68
N ALA A 121 -8.52 -22.61 -8.91
CA ALA A 121 -7.70 -22.52 -10.11
C ALA A 121 -6.96 -21.18 -10.18
N LEU A 122 -7.66 -20.06 -9.94
CA LEU A 122 -7.06 -18.73 -9.84
C LEU A 122 -5.95 -18.68 -8.76
N LEU A 123 -6.23 -19.22 -7.57
CA LEU A 123 -5.27 -19.20 -6.47
C LEU A 123 -3.98 -19.96 -6.84
N LEU A 124 -4.10 -21.13 -7.45
CA LEU A 124 -2.95 -21.93 -7.92
C LEU A 124 -2.17 -21.18 -9.02
N GLU A 125 -2.86 -20.56 -9.97
CA GLU A 125 -2.24 -19.74 -11.02
C GLU A 125 -1.43 -18.59 -10.41
N LYS A 126 -2.00 -17.85 -9.45
CA LYS A 126 -1.29 -16.74 -8.80
C LYS A 126 -0.12 -17.20 -7.94
N MET A 127 -0.25 -18.36 -7.28
CA MET A 127 0.85 -18.97 -6.54
C MET A 127 2.00 -19.38 -7.46
N GLU A 128 1.71 -19.96 -8.62
CA GLU A 128 2.72 -20.31 -9.62
C GLU A 128 3.43 -19.05 -10.15
N GLN A 129 2.68 -18.01 -10.50
CA GLN A 129 3.22 -16.72 -10.96
C GLN A 129 4.16 -16.07 -9.95
N LEU A 130 3.91 -16.25 -8.66
CA LEU A 130 4.68 -15.68 -7.55
C LEU A 130 5.73 -16.65 -6.97
N GLY A 131 5.89 -17.84 -7.54
CA GLY A 131 6.81 -18.87 -7.03
C GLY A 131 6.47 -19.33 -5.61
N ILE A 132 5.18 -19.36 -5.24
CA ILE A 132 4.71 -19.78 -3.91
C ILE A 132 4.27 -21.25 -3.96
N ASP A 133 4.81 -22.05 -3.02
CA ASP A 133 4.46 -23.46 -2.92
C ASP A 133 2.97 -23.65 -2.61
N PRO A 134 2.23 -24.51 -3.35
CA PRO A 134 0.83 -24.79 -3.13
C PRO A 134 0.45 -25.26 -1.71
N SER A 135 1.39 -25.79 -0.94
CA SER A 135 1.18 -26.18 0.46
C SER A 135 0.77 -24.99 1.36
N PHE A 136 1.11 -23.76 0.97
CA PHE A 136 0.69 -22.55 1.69
C PHE A 136 -0.83 -22.42 1.81
N MET A 137 -1.60 -22.94 0.84
CA MET A 137 -3.07 -22.90 0.91
C MET A 137 -3.64 -23.55 2.18
N GLY A 138 -2.96 -24.59 2.69
CA GLY A 138 -3.39 -25.35 3.87
C GLY A 138 -2.86 -24.80 5.19
N ARG A 139 -1.87 -23.90 5.18
CA ARG A 139 -1.29 -23.30 6.39
C ARG A 139 -2.21 -22.25 6.98
N TYR A 140 -2.08 -21.99 8.28
CA TYR A 140 -2.80 -20.91 8.94
C TYR A 140 -2.19 -19.55 8.59
N LEU A 141 -3.05 -18.56 8.44
CA LEU A 141 -2.67 -17.21 7.97
C LEU A 141 -1.60 -16.59 8.88
N ASN A 142 -0.41 -16.36 8.34
CA ASN A 142 0.76 -15.78 9.02
C ASN A 142 1.28 -16.54 10.25
N ASP A 143 0.70 -17.71 10.60
CA ASP A 143 1.09 -18.48 11.77
C ASP A 143 2.33 -19.34 11.47
N GLY A 144 3.42 -19.07 12.22
CA GLY A 144 4.71 -19.72 12.01
C GLY A 144 5.40 -19.37 10.69
N PHE A 145 4.98 -18.27 10.01
CA PHE A 145 5.63 -17.81 8.79
C PHE A 145 6.88 -16.98 9.09
N SER A 146 7.94 -17.20 8.31
CA SER A 146 9.09 -16.32 8.28
C SER A 146 8.72 -14.94 7.71
N GLY A 147 9.58 -13.93 7.88
CA GLY A 147 9.36 -12.60 7.32
C GLY A 147 9.13 -12.62 5.80
N GLY A 148 9.99 -13.34 5.06
CA GLY A 148 9.85 -13.50 3.61
C GLY A 148 8.57 -14.24 3.20
N GLU A 149 8.16 -15.30 3.94
CA GLU A 149 6.90 -15.98 3.67
C GLU A 149 5.68 -15.09 3.89
N LYS A 150 5.68 -14.25 4.94
CA LYS A 150 4.62 -13.25 5.18
C LYS A 150 4.50 -12.26 4.03
N LYS A 151 5.63 -11.76 3.51
CA LYS A 151 5.63 -10.84 2.36
C LYS A 151 5.14 -11.49 1.07
N ARG A 152 5.57 -12.72 0.78
CA ARG A 152 5.01 -13.47 -0.37
C ARG A 152 3.51 -13.69 -0.23
N LEU A 153 3.02 -13.96 0.99
CA LEU A 153 1.60 -14.09 1.24
C LEU A 153 0.85 -12.76 1.03
N GLU A 154 1.43 -11.63 1.39
CA GLU A 154 0.84 -10.30 1.10
C GLU A 154 0.76 -10.05 -0.40
N MET A 155 1.82 -10.40 -1.16
CA MET A 155 1.78 -10.31 -2.63
C MET A 155 0.73 -11.26 -3.23
N LEU A 156 0.55 -12.45 -2.66
CA LEU A 156 -0.53 -13.35 -3.07
C LEU A 156 -1.91 -12.77 -2.78
N GLN A 157 -2.12 -12.14 -1.61
CA GLN A 157 -3.35 -11.42 -1.30
C GLN A 157 -3.63 -10.34 -2.34
N LEU A 158 -2.64 -9.52 -2.64
CA LEU A 158 -2.73 -8.45 -3.63
C LEU A 158 -3.10 -9.02 -5.03
N ALA A 159 -2.46 -10.12 -5.45
CA ALA A 159 -2.71 -10.76 -6.74
C ALA A 159 -4.10 -11.38 -6.86
N VAL A 160 -4.61 -11.98 -5.77
CA VAL A 160 -5.91 -12.65 -5.73
C VAL A 160 -7.05 -11.65 -5.60
N LEU A 161 -6.88 -10.61 -4.80
CA LEU A 161 -7.91 -9.59 -4.56
C LEU A 161 -7.98 -8.58 -5.70
N ALA A 162 -6.83 -8.24 -6.31
CA ALA A 162 -6.70 -7.24 -7.37
C ALA A 162 -7.46 -5.94 -7.04
N PRO A 163 -7.04 -5.22 -5.97
CA PRO A 163 -7.74 -4.03 -5.50
C PRO A 163 -7.61 -2.88 -6.50
N LYS A 164 -8.47 -1.85 -6.36
CA LYS A 164 -8.33 -0.63 -7.16
C LYS A 164 -7.09 0.18 -6.77
N TYR A 165 -6.83 0.26 -5.46
CA TYR A 165 -5.67 0.97 -4.91
C TYR A 165 -5.02 0.15 -3.81
N ALA A 166 -3.70 0.01 -3.91
CA ALA A 166 -2.89 -0.72 -2.95
C ALA A 166 -1.91 0.22 -2.24
N ILE A 167 -1.99 0.27 -0.92
CA ILE A 167 -1.04 0.96 -0.07
C ILE A 167 -0.08 -0.09 0.47
N LEU A 168 1.21 0.04 0.17
CA LEU A 168 2.25 -0.88 0.59
C LEU A 168 3.13 -0.17 1.63
N ASP A 169 2.88 -0.42 2.92
CA ASP A 169 3.58 0.27 4.01
C ASP A 169 4.82 -0.51 4.44
N GLU A 170 6.00 0.04 4.13
CA GLU A 170 7.33 -0.50 4.48
C GLU A 170 7.46 -2.00 4.17
N THR A 171 6.98 -2.42 3.00
CA THR A 171 7.05 -3.82 2.55
C THR A 171 8.48 -4.32 2.36
N ASP A 172 9.45 -3.42 2.38
CA ASP A 172 10.88 -3.63 2.27
C ASP A 172 11.60 -3.77 3.62
N SER A 173 10.93 -3.45 4.73
CA SER A 173 11.55 -3.49 6.06
C SER A 173 11.89 -4.92 6.49
N GLY A 174 13.16 -5.13 6.86
CA GLY A 174 13.66 -6.44 7.35
C GLY A 174 13.77 -7.52 6.28
N LEU A 175 13.67 -7.17 4.99
CA LEU A 175 13.90 -8.08 3.88
C LEU A 175 15.37 -8.07 3.43
N ASP A 176 15.86 -9.22 2.99
CA ASP A 176 17.10 -9.32 2.23
C ASP A 176 16.90 -8.81 0.79
N ILE A 177 18.01 -8.70 0.05
CA ILE A 177 18.01 -8.16 -1.32
C ILE A 177 17.14 -9.01 -2.26
N ASP A 178 17.14 -10.33 -2.08
CA ASP A 178 16.38 -11.24 -2.94
C ASP A 178 14.87 -11.10 -2.69
N ALA A 179 14.43 -11.00 -1.44
CA ALA A 179 13.05 -10.77 -1.09
C ALA A 179 12.53 -9.40 -1.57
N LEU A 180 13.38 -8.35 -1.54
CA LEU A 180 13.06 -7.04 -2.12
C LEU A 180 12.81 -7.12 -3.64
N LYS A 181 13.66 -7.87 -4.33
CA LYS A 181 13.53 -8.11 -5.77
C LYS A 181 12.25 -8.89 -6.08
N ASP A 182 11.90 -9.90 -5.26
CA ASP A 182 10.66 -10.66 -5.40
C ASP A 182 9.42 -9.76 -5.27
N VAL A 183 9.40 -8.84 -4.29
CA VAL A 183 8.31 -7.86 -4.12
C VAL A 183 8.21 -6.95 -5.34
N GLY A 184 9.32 -6.38 -5.80
CA GLY A 184 9.34 -5.51 -6.99
C GLY A 184 8.88 -6.24 -8.25
N THR A 185 9.35 -7.45 -8.46
CA THR A 185 8.93 -8.31 -9.58
C THR A 185 7.44 -8.64 -9.49
N SER A 186 6.93 -8.92 -8.29
CA SER A 186 5.51 -9.20 -8.07
C SER A 186 4.62 -8.01 -8.42
N ILE A 187 5.01 -6.80 -8.01
CA ILE A 187 4.28 -5.56 -8.35
C ILE A 187 4.30 -5.34 -9.87
N ALA A 188 5.45 -5.52 -10.52
CA ALA A 188 5.57 -5.39 -11.97
C ALA A 188 4.71 -6.41 -12.72
N ALA A 189 4.69 -7.67 -12.26
CA ALA A 189 3.83 -8.72 -12.82
C ALA A 189 2.35 -8.42 -12.64
N LEU A 190 1.94 -7.89 -11.48
CA LEU A 190 0.56 -7.46 -11.24
C LEU A 190 0.13 -6.34 -12.19
N ARG A 191 0.98 -5.34 -12.41
CA ARG A 191 0.71 -4.25 -13.39
C ARG A 191 0.59 -4.76 -14.83
N ALA A 192 1.33 -5.79 -15.19
CA ALA A 192 1.28 -6.37 -16.53
C ALA A 192 0.05 -7.26 -16.76
N GLY A 193 -0.58 -7.78 -15.69
CA GLY A 193 -1.74 -8.65 -15.75
C GLY A 193 -3.06 -7.89 -15.96
N ASP A 194 -4.04 -8.52 -16.60
CA ASP A 194 -5.31 -7.87 -16.95
C ASP A 194 -6.10 -7.34 -15.74
N GLU A 195 -6.13 -8.07 -14.62
CA GLU A 195 -6.86 -7.65 -13.42
C GLU A 195 -6.10 -6.55 -12.64
N GLY A 196 -4.78 -6.59 -12.60
CA GLY A 196 -3.94 -5.64 -11.85
C GLY A 196 -3.52 -4.40 -12.64
N ARG A 197 -3.74 -4.37 -13.95
CA ARG A 197 -3.28 -3.28 -14.84
C ARG A 197 -3.79 -1.90 -14.44
N ASN A 198 -4.94 -1.83 -13.81
CA ASN A 198 -5.55 -0.59 -13.34
C ASN A 198 -5.34 -0.33 -11.84
N THR A 199 -4.64 -1.19 -11.11
CA THR A 199 -4.35 -0.95 -9.69
C THR A 199 -3.41 0.24 -9.56
N GLY A 200 -3.83 1.27 -8.81
CA GLY A 200 -2.97 2.36 -8.39
C GLY A 200 -2.18 1.95 -7.14
N PHE A 201 -0.89 2.23 -7.10
CA PHE A 201 -0.01 1.85 -5.99
C PHE A 201 0.50 3.09 -5.25
N LEU A 202 0.41 3.08 -3.92
CA LEU A 202 1.12 3.99 -3.04
C LEU A 202 2.12 3.18 -2.22
N ILE A 203 3.38 3.24 -2.60
CA ILE A 203 4.47 2.51 -1.94
C ILE A 203 5.11 3.45 -0.92
N ILE A 204 4.98 3.11 0.36
CA ILE A 204 5.60 3.83 1.45
C ILE A 204 6.91 3.14 1.79
N THR A 205 8.01 3.86 1.68
CA THR A 205 9.34 3.33 1.97
C THR A 205 10.28 4.43 2.47
N HIS A 206 11.22 4.06 3.30
CA HIS A 206 12.37 4.90 3.63
C HIS A 206 13.66 4.43 2.91
N TYR A 207 13.60 3.31 2.17
CA TYR A 207 14.71 2.75 1.40
C TYR A 207 14.53 2.97 -0.12
N PRO A 208 15.37 3.79 -0.77
CA PRO A 208 15.30 3.98 -2.23
C PRO A 208 15.48 2.70 -3.04
N ARG A 209 16.11 1.67 -2.47
CA ARG A 209 16.46 0.42 -3.16
C ARG A 209 15.27 -0.32 -3.76
N ILE A 210 14.11 -0.34 -3.07
CA ILE A 210 12.90 -0.97 -3.62
C ILE A 210 12.45 -0.28 -4.91
N LEU A 211 12.66 1.04 -5.02
CA LEU A 211 12.24 1.83 -6.17
C LEU A 211 13.05 1.53 -7.44
N GLN A 212 14.24 0.91 -7.30
CA GLN A 212 15.00 0.41 -8.44
C GLN A 212 14.32 -0.80 -9.11
N HIS A 213 13.48 -1.54 -8.37
CA HIS A 213 12.75 -2.70 -8.89
C HIS A 213 11.31 -2.38 -9.30
N VAL A 214 10.74 -1.28 -8.80
CA VAL A 214 9.32 -0.95 -9.04
C VAL A 214 9.15 0.24 -10.00
N ALA A 215 10.18 1.06 -10.20
CA ALA A 215 10.19 2.26 -11.05
C ALA A 215 8.90 3.13 -10.86
N PRO A 216 8.84 3.98 -9.81
CA PRO A 216 7.66 4.80 -9.55
C PRO A 216 7.47 5.86 -10.63
N ASP A 217 6.20 6.11 -10.98
CA ASP A 217 5.82 7.20 -11.89
C ASP A 217 5.96 8.58 -11.22
N VAL A 218 5.68 8.63 -9.89
CA VAL A 218 5.79 9.85 -9.08
C VAL A 218 6.40 9.51 -7.72
N VAL A 219 7.25 10.40 -7.24
CA VAL A 219 7.86 10.32 -5.90
C VAL A 219 7.41 11.53 -5.09
N HIS A 220 6.89 11.29 -3.89
CA HIS A 220 6.50 12.29 -2.92
C HIS A 220 7.41 12.23 -1.71
N VAL A 221 7.76 13.37 -1.15
CA VAL A 221 8.57 13.48 0.08
C VAL A 221 7.72 14.04 1.20
N MET A 222 7.60 13.26 2.27
CA MET A 222 6.87 13.68 3.47
C MET A 222 7.85 14.02 4.59
N ILE A 223 7.70 15.22 5.15
CA ILE A 223 8.43 15.70 6.32
C ILE A 223 7.43 16.34 7.29
N ASP A 224 7.52 15.99 8.55
CA ASP A 224 6.73 16.57 9.66
C ASP A 224 5.21 16.65 9.36
N GLY A 225 4.65 15.58 8.77
CA GLY A 225 3.24 15.47 8.48
C GLY A 225 2.75 16.25 7.26
N ARG A 226 3.66 16.68 6.38
CA ARG A 226 3.35 17.39 5.12
C ARG A 226 4.08 16.80 3.95
N ILE A 227 3.48 16.82 2.76
CA ILE A 227 4.21 16.58 1.52
C ILE A 227 4.90 17.87 1.14
N VAL A 228 6.25 17.85 1.20
CA VAL A 228 7.08 19.04 0.95
C VAL A 228 7.57 19.12 -0.49
N LYS A 229 7.63 17.98 -1.19
CA LYS A 229 8.08 17.92 -2.58
C LYS A 229 7.46 16.72 -3.30
N SER A 230 7.16 16.90 -4.57
CA SER A 230 6.78 15.82 -5.48
C SER A 230 7.56 15.95 -6.77
N GLY A 231 7.92 14.81 -7.39
CA GLY A 231 8.72 14.80 -8.62
C GLY A 231 8.75 13.43 -9.27
N GLY A 232 9.56 13.27 -10.30
CA GLY A 232 9.81 12.01 -10.97
C GLY A 232 10.82 11.13 -10.23
N HIS A 233 11.24 10.06 -10.90
CA HIS A 233 12.21 9.09 -10.38
C HIS A 233 13.55 9.72 -9.92
N ASP A 234 13.99 10.80 -10.57
CA ASP A 234 15.22 11.51 -10.18
C ASP A 234 15.19 12.06 -8.76
N LEU A 235 13.98 12.35 -8.22
CA LEU A 235 13.85 12.80 -6.84
C LEU A 235 14.26 11.71 -5.85
N ALA A 236 13.96 10.44 -6.12
CA ALA A 236 14.39 9.31 -5.29
C ALA A 236 15.92 9.19 -5.27
N HIS A 237 16.59 9.32 -6.42
CA HIS A 237 18.05 9.30 -6.51
C HIS A 237 18.68 10.46 -5.73
N ARG A 238 18.11 11.65 -5.83
CA ARG A 238 18.61 12.80 -5.05
C ARG A 238 18.54 12.53 -3.56
N ILE A 239 17.42 11.98 -3.07
CA ILE A 239 17.25 11.65 -1.65
C ILE A 239 18.27 10.58 -1.22
N GLU A 240 18.56 9.59 -2.08
CA GLU A 240 19.57 8.56 -1.79
C GLU A 240 20.97 9.16 -1.61
N GLN A 241 21.33 10.20 -2.39
CA GLN A 241 22.65 10.83 -2.38
C GLN A 241 22.78 11.93 -1.32
N GLU A 242 21.77 12.77 -1.17
CA GLU A 242 21.82 14.00 -0.39
C GLU A 242 21.10 13.88 0.98
N GLY A 243 20.28 12.83 1.18
CA GLY A 243 19.40 12.71 2.35
C GLY A 243 18.23 13.68 2.31
N TYR A 244 17.62 13.92 3.48
CA TYR A 244 16.43 14.76 3.63
C TYR A 244 16.73 16.17 4.14
N ASP A 245 17.96 16.50 4.51
CA ASP A 245 18.27 17.75 5.25
C ASP A 245 18.04 19.00 4.38
N ASN A 246 18.47 18.99 3.11
CA ASN A 246 18.22 20.08 2.18
C ASN A 246 16.71 20.33 1.98
N LEU A 247 15.91 19.27 1.95
CA LEU A 247 14.45 19.37 1.80
C LEU A 247 13.75 19.87 3.06
N ARG A 248 14.33 19.63 4.25
CA ARG A 248 13.86 20.22 5.51
C ARG A 248 14.08 21.72 5.57
N GLU A 249 15.26 22.19 5.13
CA GLU A 249 15.58 23.61 5.04
C GLU A 249 14.67 24.33 4.04
N GLU A 250 14.47 23.77 2.84
CA GLU A 250 13.54 24.27 1.83
C GLU A 250 12.10 24.39 2.40
N ALA A 251 11.64 23.38 3.14
CA ALA A 251 10.30 23.37 3.76
C ALA A 251 10.16 24.34 4.91
N GLY A 252 11.20 24.52 5.74
CA GLY A 252 11.24 25.47 6.86
C GLY A 252 11.30 26.92 6.38
N ALA A 253 12.01 27.21 5.31
CA ALA A 253 12.08 28.53 4.71
C ALA A 253 10.75 28.98 4.08
N GLY A 254 9.93 28.03 3.58
CA GLY A 254 8.60 28.32 3.01
C GLY A 254 7.49 28.55 4.05
N ALA A 255 7.74 28.27 5.34
CA ALA A 255 6.75 28.40 6.42
C ALA A 255 6.81 29.77 7.14
N VAL A 256 7.72 30.66 6.77
CA VAL A 256 7.99 31.97 7.41
C VAL A 256 7.59 33.13 6.46
N GLY A 257 6.81 32.88 5.44
CA GLY A 257 6.33 33.89 4.49
C GLY A 257 4.84 34.20 4.65
#